data_1df3747851ab4dbf2889a9cac5f14579
#
_entry.id   1df3747851ab4dbf2889a9cac5f14579
#
_cell.length_a   1.000
_cell.length_b   1.000
_cell.length_c   1.000
_cell.angle_alpha   90.00
_cell.angle_beta   90.00
_cell.angle_gamma   90.00
#
_symmetry.space_group_name_H-M   'P 1'
#
loop_
_entity.id
_entity.type
_entity.pdbx_description
1 polymer ?
#
loop_
_entity_poly.entity_id
_entity_poly.type
_entity_poly.pdbx_seq_one_letter_code
_entity_poly.pdbx_strand_id
1 'polypeptide(L)'
;MRTEPELDRRVLVDLLRDRYALDIERLDFIPLGIDSWSYAAVRSDSSRVFVKLVRPAVVGATPRGAELPLLAALAEVGRVSVARPLPDRAGRLMSAVGGYEIAVLEYLEGRSLEDEATWPDALYGRVAEAVAAIHASTDAVRHLVPRVERFELPFLTSFARTLAALQAGRPVADDEAMPIELRDLVGPRAVELQAGIERLTDLRDGARTRGRRQVAEEVLCHTDLWGSNLLLADDGTLHVLDWDGALLGPPEHDLFMFAGTGFFPAERLGWFLDRYEAAFRPVRLSADLLAFYLYRRSFEDLAGFVRDLAEGTADAMGAVETLGIVASIIDDVLRLEERVLHVREILRDRA
;
A
#
# COMPACT_ATOMS: atom_id res chain seq x y z
N MET A 1 -1.16 -10.97 8.98
CA MET A 1 -1.07 -12.31 9.63
C MET A 1 -1.93 -12.32 10.88
N ARG A 2 -3.01 -13.14 10.92
CA ARG A 2 -3.94 -13.19 12.07
C ARG A 2 -3.51 -14.19 13.16
N THR A 3 -2.57 -15.08 12.87
CA THR A 3 -1.99 -16.03 13.83
C THR A 3 -0.55 -15.69 14.10
N GLU A 4 -0.10 -15.88 15.33
CA GLU A 4 1.29 -15.63 15.69
C GLU A 4 2.28 -16.52 14.91
N PRO A 5 3.51 -16.04 14.68
CA PRO A 5 4.57 -16.85 14.08
C PRO A 5 5.00 -17.99 15.03
N GLU A 6 5.55 -19.05 14.46
CA GLU A 6 6.20 -20.12 15.24
C GLU A 6 7.55 -19.63 15.81
N LEU A 7 7.50 -18.66 16.70
CA LEU A 7 8.66 -18.10 17.39
C LEU A 7 8.35 -18.02 18.90
N ASP A 8 9.23 -18.58 19.72
CA ASP A 8 9.09 -18.42 21.17
C ASP A 8 9.23 -16.94 21.55
N ARG A 9 8.19 -16.37 22.18
CA ARG A 9 8.16 -15.00 22.65
C ARG A 9 9.35 -14.65 23.57
N ARG A 10 9.89 -15.62 24.29
CA ARG A 10 11.08 -15.45 25.15
C ARG A 10 12.30 -15.08 24.32
N VAL A 11 12.49 -15.75 23.19
CA VAL A 11 13.60 -15.47 22.26
C VAL A 11 13.51 -14.03 21.73
N LEU A 12 12.30 -13.55 21.46
CA LEU A 12 12.07 -12.18 21.02
C LEU A 12 12.36 -11.16 22.16
N VAL A 13 11.88 -11.45 23.39
CA VAL A 13 12.15 -10.60 24.58
C VAL A 13 13.64 -10.53 24.89
N ASP A 14 14.36 -11.67 24.86
CA ASP A 14 15.80 -11.72 25.10
C ASP A 14 16.56 -10.94 24.01
N LEU A 15 16.18 -11.06 22.75
CA LEU A 15 16.77 -10.27 21.67
C LEU A 15 16.56 -8.76 21.89
N LEU A 16 15.34 -8.33 22.24
CA LEU A 16 15.02 -6.92 22.49
C LEU A 16 15.86 -6.37 23.67
N ARG A 17 16.04 -7.17 24.73
CA ARG A 17 16.90 -6.81 25.86
C ARG A 17 18.36 -6.72 25.46
N ASP A 18 18.88 -7.74 24.81
CA ASP A 18 20.31 -7.88 24.54
C ASP A 18 20.79 -6.93 23.44
N ARG A 19 20.01 -6.80 22.36
CA ARG A 19 20.42 -6.01 21.20
C ARG A 19 19.91 -4.57 21.23
N TYR A 20 18.72 -4.30 21.77
CA TYR A 20 18.12 -2.97 21.76
C TYR A 20 18.16 -2.27 23.13
N ALA A 21 18.62 -2.95 24.18
CA ALA A 21 18.58 -2.45 25.57
C ALA A 21 17.15 -2.13 26.04
N LEU A 22 16.17 -2.87 25.56
CA LEU A 22 14.77 -2.70 25.91
C LEU A 22 14.38 -3.74 26.95
N ASP A 23 13.98 -3.28 28.14
CA ASP A 23 13.42 -4.14 29.17
C ASP A 23 11.91 -4.29 28.94
N ILE A 24 11.52 -5.44 28.39
CA ILE A 24 10.14 -5.71 27.96
C ILE A 24 9.43 -6.52 29.04
N GLU A 25 8.35 -5.94 29.54
CA GLU A 25 7.46 -6.59 30.51
C GLU A 25 6.40 -7.46 29.84
N ARG A 26 5.86 -6.99 28.68
CA ARG A 26 4.80 -7.70 27.95
C ARG A 26 4.92 -7.48 26.44
N LEU A 27 4.58 -8.55 25.68
CA LEU A 27 4.42 -8.54 24.23
C LEU A 27 2.96 -8.77 23.89
N ASP A 28 2.30 -7.78 23.30
CA ASP A 28 0.94 -7.87 22.82
C ASP A 28 0.97 -8.07 21.30
N PHE A 29 0.51 -9.22 20.83
CA PHE A 29 0.41 -9.51 19.40
C PHE A 29 -0.68 -8.66 18.76
N ILE A 30 -0.37 -8.03 17.63
CA ILE A 30 -1.29 -7.23 16.83
C ILE A 30 -1.64 -8.07 15.58
N PRO A 31 -2.85 -8.65 15.47
CA PRO A 31 -3.22 -9.57 14.40
C PRO A 31 -3.57 -8.83 13.09
N LEU A 32 -2.72 -7.88 12.69
CA LEU A 32 -2.85 -7.06 11.49
C LEU A 32 -1.68 -7.33 10.53
N GLY A 33 -1.87 -7.00 9.26
CA GLY A 33 -0.87 -7.16 8.21
C GLY A 33 -0.97 -8.50 7.46
N ILE A 34 -0.51 -8.50 6.21
CA ILE A 34 -0.58 -9.65 5.30
C ILE A 34 0.75 -10.43 5.34
N ASP A 35 1.88 -9.73 5.20
CA ASP A 35 3.22 -10.33 5.03
C ASP A 35 4.13 -10.19 6.26
N SER A 36 3.61 -9.68 7.37
CA SER A 36 4.36 -9.42 8.60
C SER A 36 3.58 -9.77 9.85
N TRP A 37 4.29 -9.98 10.96
CA TRP A 37 3.74 -10.10 12.30
C TRP A 37 4.14 -8.88 13.11
N SER A 38 3.20 -8.35 13.86
CA SER A 38 3.37 -7.11 14.60
C SER A 38 3.11 -7.32 16.09
N TYR A 39 3.89 -6.64 16.92
CA TYR A 39 3.70 -6.63 18.37
C TYR A 39 3.81 -5.22 18.94
N ALA A 40 2.99 -4.92 19.92
CA ALA A 40 3.24 -3.85 20.86
C ALA A 40 4.09 -4.41 22.02
N ALA A 41 5.33 -4.00 22.11
CA ALA A 41 6.20 -4.39 23.21
C ALA A 41 6.15 -3.32 24.31
N VAL A 42 5.54 -3.68 25.46
CA VAL A 42 5.39 -2.80 26.63
C VAL A 42 6.63 -2.91 27.49
N ARG A 43 7.25 -1.78 27.78
CA ARG A 43 8.44 -1.67 28.63
C ARG A 43 8.05 -1.55 30.09
N SER A 44 9.02 -1.78 30.99
CA SER A 44 8.85 -1.63 32.45
C SER A 44 8.45 -0.23 32.88
N ASP A 45 8.75 0.81 32.09
CA ASP A 45 8.32 2.20 32.31
C ASP A 45 6.93 2.51 31.72
N SER A 46 6.19 1.49 31.26
CA SER A 46 4.89 1.55 30.59
C SER A 46 4.93 2.19 29.18
N SER A 47 6.07 2.62 28.70
CA SER A 47 6.21 3.05 27.30
C SER A 47 6.12 1.84 26.36
N ARG A 48 5.79 2.10 25.08
CA ARG A 48 5.64 1.06 24.07
C ARG A 48 6.61 1.26 22.92
N VAL A 49 7.04 0.15 22.32
CA VAL A 49 7.69 0.13 21.03
C VAL A 49 6.94 -0.83 20.09
N PHE A 50 6.97 -0.54 18.81
CA PHE A 50 6.39 -1.41 17.78
C PHE A 50 7.47 -2.35 17.26
N VAL A 51 7.16 -3.64 17.18
CA VAL A 51 8.08 -4.67 16.71
C VAL A 51 7.45 -5.33 15.48
N LYS A 52 8.07 -5.18 14.31
CA LYS A 52 7.66 -5.80 13.05
C LYS A 52 8.59 -6.99 12.77
N LEU A 53 8.00 -8.19 12.62
CA LEU A 53 8.69 -9.40 12.19
C LEU A 53 8.32 -9.69 10.74
N VAL A 54 9.30 -10.04 9.94
CA VAL A 54 9.10 -10.45 8.54
C VAL A 54 9.90 -11.70 8.24
N ARG A 55 9.47 -12.50 7.27
CA ARG A 55 10.32 -13.55 6.71
C ARG A 55 11.44 -12.92 5.89
N PRO A 56 12.64 -13.50 5.87
CA PRO A 56 13.71 -13.01 5.01
C PRO A 56 13.27 -12.93 3.56
N ALA A 57 13.77 -11.91 2.86
CA ALA A 57 13.45 -11.74 1.45
C ALA A 57 13.95 -12.94 0.61
N VAL A 58 13.20 -13.30 -0.41
CA VAL A 58 13.65 -14.28 -1.40
C VAL A 58 14.81 -13.67 -2.21
N VAL A 59 15.75 -14.50 -2.60
CA VAL A 59 16.93 -14.07 -3.39
C VAL A 59 16.46 -13.33 -4.65
N GLY A 60 16.97 -12.11 -4.83
CA GLY A 60 16.62 -11.23 -5.97
C GLY A 60 15.43 -10.29 -5.73
N ALA A 61 14.73 -10.41 -4.62
CA ALA A 61 13.71 -9.42 -4.20
C ALA A 61 14.35 -8.20 -3.51
N THR A 62 13.59 -7.10 -3.42
CA THR A 62 13.99 -5.95 -2.61
C THR A 62 14.23 -6.43 -1.16
N PRO A 63 15.36 -6.07 -0.54
CA PRO A 63 15.62 -6.43 0.86
C PRO A 63 14.48 -5.94 1.77
N ARG A 64 14.10 -6.76 2.73
CA ARG A 64 13.15 -6.33 3.77
C ARG A 64 13.78 -5.20 4.60
N GLY A 65 12.98 -4.21 4.99
CA GLY A 65 13.45 -3.05 5.73
C GLY A 65 14.27 -2.04 4.91
N ALA A 66 14.25 -2.13 3.58
CA ALA A 66 14.91 -1.16 2.70
C ALA A 66 14.36 0.27 2.89
N GLU A 67 13.15 0.42 3.40
CA GLU A 67 12.50 1.68 3.75
C GLU A 67 12.94 2.28 5.09
N LEU A 68 13.56 1.50 5.98
CA LEU A 68 13.90 1.96 7.34
C LEU A 68 14.86 3.16 7.37
N PRO A 69 15.92 3.25 6.54
CA PRO A 69 16.73 4.46 6.46
C PRO A 69 15.93 5.70 6.01
N LEU A 70 14.98 5.51 5.09
CA LEU A 70 14.05 6.56 4.66
C LEU A 70 13.17 7.02 5.83
N LEU A 71 12.58 6.10 6.60
CA LEU A 71 11.76 6.43 7.77
C LEU A 71 12.56 7.20 8.83
N ALA A 72 13.80 6.80 9.10
CA ALA A 72 14.67 7.51 10.02
C ALA A 72 14.88 8.97 9.58
N ALA A 73 15.17 9.18 8.31
CA ALA A 73 15.37 10.52 7.75
C ALA A 73 14.07 11.35 7.72
N LEU A 74 12.92 10.75 7.37
CA LEU A 74 11.61 11.43 7.40
C LEU A 74 11.25 11.89 8.81
N ALA A 75 11.51 11.06 9.85
CA ALA A 75 11.32 11.42 11.23
C ALA A 75 12.21 12.62 11.67
N GLU A 76 13.43 12.74 11.11
CA GLU A 76 14.32 13.88 11.35
C GLU A 76 13.89 15.14 10.60
N VAL A 77 13.41 15.00 9.37
CA VAL A 77 12.85 16.10 8.57
C VAL A 77 11.61 16.68 9.25
N GLY A 78 10.78 15.85 9.90
CA GLY A 78 9.66 16.27 10.74
C GLY A 78 8.48 16.90 10.01
N ARG A 79 8.38 16.75 8.67
CA ARG A 79 7.24 17.26 7.88
C ARG A 79 6.05 16.34 7.88
N VAL A 80 6.31 15.03 7.93
CA VAL A 80 5.30 13.98 8.03
C VAL A 80 5.57 13.14 9.27
N SER A 81 4.53 12.79 10.00
CA SER A 81 4.68 11.96 11.18
C SER A 81 4.75 10.49 10.79
N VAL A 82 5.87 9.85 11.10
CA VAL A 82 6.17 8.45 10.80
C VAL A 82 6.74 7.75 12.02
N ALA A 83 6.61 6.43 12.11
CA ALA A 83 7.25 5.64 13.14
C ALA A 83 8.77 5.63 12.93
N ARG A 84 9.54 6.24 13.82
CA ARG A 84 11.01 6.26 13.76
C ARG A 84 11.56 4.86 14.04
N PRO A 85 12.42 4.28 13.18
CA PRO A 85 13.11 3.04 13.47
C PRO A 85 14.13 3.24 14.60
N LEU A 86 14.19 2.28 15.51
CA LEU A 86 15.15 2.24 16.62
C LEU A 86 16.31 1.33 16.22
N PRO A 87 17.56 1.83 16.15
CA PRO A 87 18.71 0.99 15.85
C PRO A 87 19.05 0.05 17.02
N ASP A 88 19.59 -1.12 16.70
CA ASP A 88 20.19 -1.98 17.74
C ASP A 88 21.50 -1.38 18.25
N ARG A 89 22.10 -1.99 19.29
CA ARG A 89 23.38 -1.51 19.88
C ARG A 89 24.56 -1.45 18.91
N ALA A 90 24.43 -2.13 17.74
CA ALA A 90 25.42 -2.07 16.67
C ALA A 90 25.06 -1.06 15.57
N GLY A 91 24.00 -0.27 15.76
CA GLY A 91 23.53 0.74 14.81
C GLY A 91 22.70 0.17 13.64
N ARG A 92 22.28 -1.09 13.69
CA ARG A 92 21.52 -1.73 12.61
C ARG A 92 20.01 -1.50 12.83
N LEU A 93 19.29 -1.23 11.76
CA LEU A 93 17.83 -1.04 11.79
C LEU A 93 17.05 -2.36 11.67
N MET A 94 17.73 -3.44 11.24
CA MET A 94 17.20 -4.79 11.18
C MET A 94 18.06 -5.78 11.94
N SER A 95 17.46 -6.76 12.58
CA SER A 95 18.14 -7.85 13.28
C SER A 95 17.50 -9.19 12.95
N ALA A 96 18.29 -10.25 12.87
CA ALA A 96 17.79 -11.61 12.62
C ALA A 96 17.47 -12.34 13.94
N VAL A 97 16.38 -13.12 13.96
CA VAL A 97 15.95 -13.94 15.09
C VAL A 97 15.12 -15.14 14.63
N GLY A 98 15.51 -16.36 15.00
CA GLY A 98 14.71 -17.57 14.81
C GLY A 98 14.19 -17.81 13.38
N GLY A 99 14.96 -17.43 12.36
CA GLY A 99 14.53 -17.52 10.96
C GLY A 99 13.69 -16.34 10.46
N TYR A 100 13.53 -15.30 11.27
CA TYR A 100 12.86 -14.04 10.92
C TYR A 100 13.83 -12.88 10.95
N GLU A 101 13.44 -11.79 10.30
CA GLU A 101 14.06 -10.46 10.44
C GLU A 101 13.13 -9.57 11.23
N ILE A 102 13.68 -8.75 12.12
CA ILE A 102 12.91 -7.85 12.96
C ILE A 102 13.36 -6.40 12.79
N ALA A 103 12.41 -5.48 12.76
CA ALA A 103 12.59 -4.06 12.95
C ALA A 103 11.87 -3.62 14.22
N VAL A 104 12.48 -2.70 14.96
CA VAL A 104 11.87 -2.05 16.14
C VAL A 104 11.66 -0.61 15.80
N LEU A 105 10.45 -0.09 16.03
CA LEU A 105 10.07 1.29 15.72
C LEU A 105 9.40 1.94 16.94
N GLU A 106 9.32 3.26 16.93
CA GLU A 106 8.46 3.99 17.86
C GLU A 106 7.02 3.49 17.72
N TYR A 107 6.33 3.33 18.85
CA TYR A 107 4.91 3.01 18.86
C TYR A 107 4.11 4.30 18.69
N LEU A 108 3.32 4.39 17.67
CA LEU A 108 2.45 5.54 17.42
C LEU A 108 1.05 5.26 17.97
N GLU A 109 0.55 6.19 18.78
CA GLU A 109 -0.79 6.14 19.35
C GLU A 109 -1.78 6.82 18.41
N GLY A 110 -2.93 6.22 18.22
CA GLY A 110 -4.00 6.80 17.42
C GLY A 110 -5.05 5.78 17.02
N ARG A 111 -6.16 6.27 16.50
CA ARG A 111 -7.19 5.43 15.89
C ARG A 111 -6.96 5.29 14.40
N SER A 112 -7.15 4.09 13.86
CA SER A 112 -7.14 3.85 12.42
C SER A 112 -8.27 4.62 11.74
N LEU A 113 -8.03 5.09 10.52
CA LEU A 113 -9.06 5.71 9.69
C LEU A 113 -9.79 4.70 8.79
N GLU A 114 -9.47 3.42 8.90
CA GLU A 114 -10.08 2.33 8.12
C GLU A 114 -11.59 2.19 8.39
N ASP A 115 -11.99 2.34 9.66
CA ASP A 115 -13.37 2.14 10.08
C ASP A 115 -14.31 3.34 9.82
N GLU A 116 -13.78 4.44 9.29
CA GLU A 116 -14.61 5.61 8.98
C GLU A 116 -15.23 5.50 7.60
N ALA A 117 -16.55 5.27 7.55
CA ALA A 117 -17.28 5.17 6.28
C ALA A 117 -17.22 6.46 5.43
N THR A 118 -17.05 7.62 6.07
CA THR A 118 -16.86 8.92 5.41
C THR A 118 -15.95 9.81 6.26
N TRP A 119 -14.99 10.47 5.63
CA TRP A 119 -14.16 11.42 6.33
C TRP A 119 -14.75 12.83 6.30
N PRO A 120 -14.83 13.52 7.46
CA PRO A 120 -15.23 14.93 7.49
C PRO A 120 -14.20 15.80 6.76
N ASP A 121 -14.64 16.95 6.27
CA ASP A 121 -13.79 17.87 5.47
C ASP A 121 -12.46 18.22 6.13
N ALA A 122 -12.48 18.42 7.45
CA ALA A 122 -11.26 18.74 8.19
C ALA A 122 -10.22 17.59 8.14
N LEU A 123 -10.68 16.34 8.23
CA LEU A 123 -9.80 15.16 8.15
C LEU A 123 -9.29 14.96 6.71
N TYR A 124 -10.19 15.11 5.74
CA TYR A 124 -9.85 15.00 4.34
C TYR A 124 -8.80 16.04 3.92
N GLY A 125 -8.91 17.27 4.46
CA GLY A 125 -7.92 18.34 4.27
C GLY A 125 -6.55 18.00 4.90
N ARG A 126 -6.53 17.40 6.09
CA ARG A 126 -5.28 16.95 6.73
C ARG A 126 -4.58 15.85 5.93
N VAL A 127 -5.34 14.94 5.32
CA VAL A 127 -4.75 13.92 4.44
C VAL A 127 -4.15 14.55 3.20
N ALA A 128 -4.79 15.55 2.58
CA ALA A 128 -4.21 16.30 1.47
C ALA A 128 -2.90 17.01 1.86
N GLU A 129 -2.86 17.61 3.05
CA GLU A 129 -1.66 18.24 3.62
C GLU A 129 -0.56 17.21 3.93
N ALA A 130 -0.92 16.01 4.41
CA ALA A 130 0.04 14.92 4.65
C ALA A 130 0.67 14.41 3.35
N VAL A 131 -0.13 14.21 2.28
CA VAL A 131 0.39 13.87 0.94
C VAL A 131 1.33 14.96 0.42
N ALA A 132 0.95 16.22 0.58
CA ALA A 132 1.80 17.36 0.23
C ALA A 132 3.13 17.35 1.01
N ALA A 133 3.10 17.04 2.30
CA ALA A 133 4.28 16.96 3.16
C ALA A 133 5.22 15.80 2.76
N ILE A 134 4.66 14.64 2.36
CA ILE A 134 5.41 13.51 1.81
C ILE A 134 6.17 13.96 0.56
N HIS A 135 5.46 14.53 -0.42
CA HIS A 135 6.04 14.98 -1.67
C HIS A 135 7.06 16.12 -1.47
N ALA A 136 6.80 17.05 -0.53
CA ALA A 136 7.71 18.12 -0.18
C ALA A 136 9.00 17.64 0.53
N SER A 137 9.02 16.43 1.04
CA SER A 137 10.19 15.82 1.69
C SER A 137 11.18 15.23 0.67
N THR A 138 10.80 15.12 -0.59
CA THR A 138 11.55 14.42 -1.65
C THR A 138 13.02 14.80 -1.70
N ASP A 139 13.34 16.09 -1.78
CA ASP A 139 14.74 16.55 -1.97
C ASP A 139 15.62 16.15 -0.77
N ALA A 140 15.07 16.16 0.43
CA ALA A 140 15.81 15.81 1.64
C ALA A 140 16.14 14.33 1.71
N VAL A 141 15.27 13.44 1.16
CA VAL A 141 15.37 12.00 1.35
C VAL A 141 15.55 11.19 0.05
N ARG A 142 15.60 11.85 -1.11
CA ARG A 142 15.66 11.22 -2.43
C ARG A 142 16.70 10.08 -2.53
N HIS A 143 17.87 10.28 -1.93
CA HIS A 143 18.98 9.32 -1.96
C HIS A 143 18.75 8.07 -1.11
N LEU A 144 17.74 8.06 -0.25
CA LEU A 144 17.36 6.94 0.62
C LEU A 144 16.13 6.18 0.11
N VAL A 145 15.45 6.69 -0.93
CA VAL A 145 14.26 6.03 -1.47
C VAL A 145 14.68 4.76 -2.20
N PRO A 146 14.17 3.58 -1.79
CA PRO A 146 14.73 2.30 -2.25
C PRO A 146 14.37 1.95 -3.70
N ARG A 147 13.35 2.57 -4.27
CA ARG A 147 12.80 2.21 -5.59
C ARG A 147 12.45 3.45 -6.40
N VAL A 148 12.38 3.25 -7.72
CA VAL A 148 11.88 4.23 -8.69
C VAL A 148 10.79 3.58 -9.51
N GLU A 149 9.73 4.30 -9.81
CA GLU A 149 8.61 3.82 -10.64
C GLU A 149 9.07 3.39 -12.03
N ARG A 150 8.69 2.20 -12.44
CA ARG A 150 9.00 1.62 -13.76
C ARG A 150 7.78 1.27 -14.58
N PHE A 151 6.59 1.53 -14.02
CA PHE A 151 5.29 1.19 -14.64
C PHE A 151 5.19 -0.29 -14.98
N GLU A 152 5.66 -1.15 -14.08
CA GLU A 152 5.62 -2.61 -14.23
C GLU A 152 4.27 -3.16 -13.76
N LEU A 153 3.85 -4.25 -14.40
CA LEU A 153 2.59 -4.96 -14.10
C LEU A 153 2.90 -6.46 -13.93
N PRO A 154 3.57 -6.85 -12.82
CA PRO A 154 4.07 -8.23 -12.65
C PRO A 154 2.94 -9.28 -12.61
N PHE A 155 1.75 -8.90 -12.13
CA PHE A 155 0.57 -9.77 -12.05
C PHE A 155 -0.10 -10.05 -13.41
N LEU A 156 0.12 -9.19 -14.41
CA LEU A 156 -0.69 -9.13 -15.63
C LEU A 156 -0.67 -10.43 -16.43
N THR A 157 0.51 -11.03 -16.62
CA THR A 157 0.67 -12.25 -17.42
C THR A 157 -0.03 -13.45 -16.81
N SER A 158 0.05 -13.62 -15.48
CA SER A 158 -0.63 -14.70 -14.79
C SER A 158 -2.14 -14.50 -14.81
N PHE A 159 -2.60 -13.30 -14.53
CA PHE A 159 -4.03 -12.98 -14.51
C PHE A 159 -4.69 -13.12 -15.90
N ALA A 160 -4.04 -12.63 -16.96
CA ALA A 160 -4.52 -12.81 -18.34
C ALA A 160 -4.64 -14.30 -18.74
N ARG A 161 -3.70 -15.14 -18.30
CA ARG A 161 -3.80 -16.60 -18.50
C ARG A 161 -4.99 -17.21 -17.76
N THR A 162 -5.21 -16.79 -16.51
CA THR A 162 -6.37 -17.20 -15.73
C THR A 162 -7.67 -16.87 -16.43
N LEU A 163 -7.83 -15.64 -16.92
CA LEU A 163 -9.04 -15.23 -17.68
C LEU A 163 -9.23 -16.03 -18.96
N ALA A 164 -8.16 -16.25 -19.72
CA ALA A 164 -8.22 -17.04 -20.96
C ALA A 164 -8.59 -18.51 -20.69
N ALA A 165 -8.13 -19.10 -19.61
CA ALA A 165 -8.52 -20.46 -19.21
C ALA A 165 -10.01 -20.52 -18.82
N LEU A 166 -10.51 -19.52 -18.08
CA LEU A 166 -11.93 -19.41 -17.71
C LEU A 166 -12.82 -19.27 -18.95
N GLN A 167 -12.46 -18.40 -19.89
CA GLN A 167 -13.19 -18.24 -21.16
C GLN A 167 -13.26 -19.54 -21.98
N ALA A 168 -12.19 -20.32 -21.97
CA ALA A 168 -12.10 -21.59 -22.68
C ALA A 168 -12.72 -22.77 -21.93
N GLY A 169 -13.25 -22.56 -20.71
CA GLY A 169 -13.78 -23.61 -19.85
C GLY A 169 -12.71 -24.64 -19.42
N ARG A 170 -11.43 -24.23 -19.36
CA ARG A 170 -10.31 -25.09 -19.02
C ARG A 170 -9.87 -24.86 -17.55
N PRO A 171 -9.25 -25.87 -16.91
CA PRO A 171 -8.60 -25.67 -15.61
C PRO A 171 -7.53 -24.57 -15.69
N VAL A 172 -7.34 -23.81 -14.61
CA VAL A 172 -6.36 -22.72 -14.55
C VAL A 172 -4.97 -23.22 -14.14
N ALA A 173 -4.90 -24.28 -13.33
CA ALA A 173 -3.67 -24.93 -12.89
C ALA A 173 -3.72 -26.44 -13.18
N ASP A 174 -2.54 -27.08 -13.22
CA ASP A 174 -2.38 -28.44 -13.70
C ASP A 174 -3.07 -29.52 -12.84
N ASP A 175 -3.58 -29.23 -11.62
CA ASP A 175 -4.15 -30.27 -10.74
C ASP A 175 -5.27 -29.83 -9.76
N GLU A 176 -5.64 -28.56 -9.66
CA GLU A 176 -6.73 -28.16 -8.78
C GLU A 176 -7.83 -27.42 -9.55
N ALA A 177 -9.07 -27.94 -9.42
CA ALA A 177 -10.23 -27.27 -9.98
C ALA A 177 -10.46 -25.95 -9.24
N MET A 178 -10.40 -24.83 -9.99
CA MET A 178 -10.81 -23.54 -9.44
C MET A 178 -12.17 -23.66 -8.76
N PRO A 179 -12.36 -23.06 -7.56
CA PRO A 179 -13.66 -23.06 -6.89
C PRO A 179 -14.79 -22.68 -7.84
N ILE A 180 -15.89 -23.41 -7.79
CA ILE A 180 -17.03 -23.19 -8.71
C ILE A 180 -17.54 -21.76 -8.55
N GLU A 181 -17.61 -21.29 -7.31
CA GLU A 181 -18.08 -19.95 -6.97
C GLU A 181 -17.21 -18.85 -7.61
N LEU A 182 -15.89 -19.02 -7.63
CA LEU A 182 -14.97 -18.08 -8.25
C LEU A 182 -15.12 -18.09 -9.77
N ARG A 183 -15.26 -19.27 -10.36
CA ARG A 183 -15.50 -19.42 -11.81
C ARG A 183 -16.81 -18.78 -12.23
N ASP A 184 -17.88 -18.99 -11.45
CA ASP A 184 -19.22 -18.45 -11.74
C ASP A 184 -19.26 -16.93 -11.55
N LEU A 185 -18.39 -16.38 -10.72
CA LEU A 185 -18.25 -14.94 -10.51
C LEU A 185 -17.42 -14.25 -11.61
N VAL A 186 -16.24 -14.78 -11.94
CA VAL A 186 -15.27 -14.15 -12.85
C VAL A 186 -15.56 -14.51 -14.32
N GLY A 187 -15.98 -15.75 -14.58
CA GLY A 187 -16.19 -16.27 -15.96
C GLY A 187 -17.12 -15.42 -16.83
N PRO A 188 -18.31 -15.04 -16.36
CA PRO A 188 -19.24 -14.18 -17.12
C PRO A 188 -18.69 -12.79 -17.46
N ARG A 189 -17.68 -12.32 -16.72
CA ARG A 189 -17.05 -11.00 -16.90
C ARG A 189 -15.68 -11.06 -17.58
N ALA A 190 -15.24 -12.23 -17.98
CA ALA A 190 -13.89 -12.44 -18.49
C ALA A 190 -13.58 -11.64 -19.77
N VAL A 191 -14.57 -11.37 -20.61
CA VAL A 191 -14.40 -10.55 -21.83
C VAL A 191 -14.17 -9.09 -21.48
N GLU A 192 -14.98 -8.54 -20.59
CA GLU A 192 -14.87 -7.15 -20.12
C GLU A 192 -13.56 -6.94 -19.33
N LEU A 193 -13.19 -7.90 -18.49
CA LEU A 193 -11.93 -7.86 -17.76
C LEU A 193 -10.72 -7.94 -18.70
N GLN A 194 -10.79 -8.75 -19.77
CA GLN A 194 -9.75 -8.79 -20.80
C GLN A 194 -9.60 -7.45 -21.54
N ALA A 195 -10.70 -6.79 -21.88
CA ALA A 195 -10.66 -5.44 -22.46
C ALA A 195 -10.04 -4.42 -21.49
N GLY A 196 -10.32 -4.54 -20.19
CA GLY A 196 -9.69 -3.73 -19.15
C GLY A 196 -8.17 -3.95 -19.05
N ILE A 197 -7.70 -5.21 -19.21
CA ILE A 197 -6.26 -5.55 -19.27
C ILE A 197 -5.60 -4.88 -20.48
N GLU A 198 -6.23 -4.92 -21.65
CA GLU A 198 -5.73 -4.26 -22.85
C GLU A 198 -5.63 -2.75 -22.63
N ARG A 199 -6.66 -2.15 -22.05
CA ARG A 199 -6.67 -0.74 -21.68
C ARG A 199 -5.56 -0.38 -20.70
N LEU A 200 -5.35 -1.16 -19.64
CA LEU A 200 -4.25 -1.00 -18.69
C LEU A 200 -2.88 -1.08 -19.39
N THR A 201 -2.74 -1.98 -20.35
CA THR A 201 -1.51 -2.14 -21.14
C THR A 201 -1.20 -0.89 -21.97
N ASP A 202 -2.21 -0.32 -22.64
CA ASP A 202 -2.09 0.91 -23.41
C ASP A 202 -1.71 2.11 -22.51
N LEU A 203 -2.35 2.22 -21.35
CA LEU A 203 -2.05 3.26 -20.36
C LEU A 203 -0.61 3.13 -19.84
N ARG A 204 -0.14 1.89 -19.56
CA ARG A 204 1.25 1.62 -19.17
C ARG A 204 2.26 2.10 -20.22
N ASP A 205 2.01 1.78 -21.48
CA ASP A 205 2.93 2.14 -22.57
C ASP A 205 2.99 3.65 -22.78
N GLY A 206 1.84 4.32 -22.63
CA GLY A 206 1.76 5.77 -22.54
C GLY A 206 2.54 6.35 -21.35
N ALA A 207 2.38 5.78 -20.16
CA ALA A 207 3.08 6.17 -18.95
C ALA A 207 4.60 6.02 -19.07
N ARG A 208 5.09 4.89 -19.59
CA ARG A 208 6.53 4.66 -19.86
C ARG A 208 7.12 5.65 -20.83
N THR A 209 6.37 6.07 -21.83
CA THR A 209 6.80 7.07 -22.83
C THR A 209 6.93 8.46 -22.19
N ARG A 210 6.02 8.82 -21.28
CA ARG A 210 6.05 10.10 -20.54
C ARG A 210 7.12 10.09 -19.45
N GLY A 211 7.21 9.03 -18.65
CA GLY A 211 8.15 8.93 -17.54
C GLY A 211 9.61 9.14 -17.96
N ARG A 212 9.98 8.70 -19.16
CA ARG A 212 11.31 8.99 -19.74
C ARG A 212 11.59 10.47 -19.97
N ARG A 213 10.55 11.33 -20.02
CA ARG A 213 10.67 12.77 -20.29
C ARG A 213 10.55 13.61 -19.01
N GLN A 214 10.04 13.07 -17.90
CA GLN A 214 9.63 13.81 -16.71
C GLN A 214 10.37 13.42 -15.42
N VAL A 215 11.56 12.81 -15.50
CA VAL A 215 12.38 12.42 -14.32
C VAL A 215 12.60 13.56 -13.32
N ALA A 216 12.54 14.82 -13.78
CA ALA A 216 12.69 16.01 -12.94
C ALA A 216 11.46 16.31 -12.04
N GLU A 217 10.32 15.66 -12.28
CA GLU A 217 9.07 15.90 -11.57
C GLU A 217 8.75 14.76 -10.57
N GLU A 218 9.63 13.75 -10.46
CA GLU A 218 9.44 12.65 -9.52
C GLU A 218 9.50 13.13 -8.07
N VAL A 219 8.54 12.68 -7.28
CA VAL A 219 8.43 12.91 -5.83
C VAL A 219 8.57 11.60 -5.08
N LEU A 220 8.84 11.69 -3.78
CA LEU A 220 8.64 10.56 -2.87
C LEU A 220 7.15 10.21 -2.85
N CYS A 221 6.79 9.00 -3.26
CA CYS A 221 5.44 8.48 -3.14
C CYS A 221 5.38 7.41 -2.06
N HIS A 222 4.29 7.40 -1.31
CA HIS A 222 3.95 6.34 -0.34
C HIS A 222 3.37 5.11 -1.05
N THR A 223 2.51 5.35 -2.05
CA THR A 223 1.82 4.40 -2.93
C THR A 223 0.61 3.67 -2.36
N ASP A 224 0.35 3.74 -1.05
CA ASP A 224 -0.73 3.00 -0.39
C ASP A 224 -1.34 3.81 0.79
N LEU A 225 -1.94 4.97 0.50
CA LEU A 225 -2.51 5.89 1.50
C LEU A 225 -3.97 5.53 1.86
N TRP A 226 -4.23 4.25 2.16
CA TRP A 226 -5.52 3.79 2.67
C TRP A 226 -5.73 4.17 4.13
N GLY A 227 -7.00 4.13 4.57
CA GLY A 227 -7.38 4.43 5.95
C GLY A 227 -6.67 3.56 6.99
N SER A 228 -6.36 2.29 6.67
CA SER A 228 -5.57 1.38 7.52
C SER A 228 -4.13 1.86 7.75
N ASN A 229 -3.56 2.64 6.81
CA ASN A 229 -2.21 3.17 6.89
C ASN A 229 -2.16 4.60 7.47
N LEU A 230 -3.28 5.09 7.97
CA LEU A 230 -3.43 6.41 8.57
C LEU A 230 -3.95 6.28 10.00
N LEU A 231 -3.19 6.81 10.99
CA LEU A 231 -3.63 6.90 12.38
C LEU A 231 -3.84 8.35 12.76
N LEU A 232 -4.98 8.65 13.36
CA LEU A 232 -5.26 9.97 13.93
C LEU A 232 -5.09 9.93 15.45
N ALA A 233 -4.09 10.64 15.94
CA ALA A 233 -3.85 10.81 17.38
C ALA A 233 -4.86 11.77 18.01
N ASP A 234 -5.00 11.72 19.34
CA ASP A 234 -5.93 12.56 20.10
C ASP A 234 -5.58 14.05 20.01
N ASP A 235 -4.31 14.40 19.83
CA ASP A 235 -3.86 15.78 19.61
C ASP A 235 -4.11 16.27 18.18
N GLY A 236 -4.62 15.39 17.34
CA GLY A 236 -4.93 15.64 15.94
C GLY A 236 -3.76 15.41 14.98
N THR A 237 -2.63 14.90 15.44
CA THR A 237 -1.52 14.49 14.55
C THR A 237 -1.96 13.33 13.67
N LEU A 238 -1.72 13.42 12.37
CA LEU A 238 -1.95 12.34 11.43
C LEU A 238 -0.63 11.61 11.17
N HIS A 239 -0.56 10.35 11.58
CA HIS A 239 0.58 9.49 11.35
C HIS A 239 0.38 8.68 10.07
N VAL A 240 1.45 8.49 9.30
CA VAL A 240 1.47 7.68 8.08
C VAL A 240 2.29 6.43 8.32
N LEU A 241 1.65 5.26 8.13
CA LEU A 241 2.21 3.94 8.38
C LEU A 241 2.50 3.20 7.07
N ASP A 242 3.21 2.08 7.16
CA ASP A 242 3.45 1.09 6.11
C ASP A 242 4.08 1.64 4.82
N TRP A 243 5.34 2.01 4.96
CA TRP A 243 6.17 2.58 3.90
C TRP A 243 6.86 1.55 3.00
N ASP A 244 6.51 0.27 3.12
CA ASP A 244 7.13 -0.82 2.34
C ASP A 244 6.99 -0.58 0.83
N GLY A 245 5.96 0.16 0.41
CA GLY A 245 5.67 0.57 -0.97
C GLY A 245 6.49 1.75 -1.49
N ALA A 246 7.17 2.52 -0.62
CA ALA A 246 7.75 3.81 -0.97
C ALA A 246 8.69 3.78 -2.17
N LEU A 247 8.54 4.76 -3.06
CA LEU A 247 9.35 4.90 -4.28
C LEU A 247 9.43 6.36 -4.74
N LEU A 248 10.35 6.65 -5.66
CA LEU A 248 10.32 7.87 -6.47
C LEU A 248 9.43 7.66 -7.68
N GLY A 249 8.44 8.51 -7.86
CA GLY A 249 7.51 8.42 -8.97
C GLY A 249 6.77 9.73 -9.23
N PRO A 250 5.86 9.75 -10.22
CA PRO A 250 5.02 10.92 -10.46
C PRO A 250 4.01 11.08 -9.31
N PRO A 251 3.61 12.31 -8.94
CA PRO A 251 2.67 12.56 -7.85
C PRO A 251 1.32 11.87 -8.03
N GLU A 252 0.96 11.54 -9.27
CA GLU A 252 -0.24 10.77 -9.59
C GLU A 252 -0.26 9.41 -8.93
N HIS A 253 0.90 8.83 -8.54
CA HIS A 253 0.96 7.54 -7.87
C HIS A 253 0.40 7.56 -6.43
N ASP A 254 0.36 8.70 -5.77
CA ASP A 254 -0.36 8.86 -4.51
C ASP A 254 -1.75 9.48 -4.71
N LEU A 255 -1.85 10.42 -5.66
CA LEU A 255 -3.06 11.20 -5.87
C LEU A 255 -4.21 10.41 -6.53
N PHE A 256 -3.92 9.27 -7.21
CA PHE A 256 -4.97 8.42 -7.78
C PHE A 256 -5.93 7.88 -6.72
N MET A 257 -5.45 7.68 -5.49
CA MET A 257 -6.26 7.20 -4.37
C MET A 257 -7.48 8.10 -4.12
N PHE A 258 -7.34 9.41 -4.38
CA PHE A 258 -8.36 10.42 -4.16
C PHE A 258 -9.21 10.72 -5.41
N ALA A 259 -9.03 9.94 -6.46
CA ALA A 259 -9.70 10.09 -7.75
C ALA A 259 -10.91 9.15 -7.93
N GLY A 260 -11.59 8.78 -6.87
CA GLY A 260 -12.79 7.93 -6.91
C GLY A 260 -12.56 6.48 -6.52
N THR A 261 -11.57 6.21 -5.64
CA THR A 261 -11.34 4.88 -5.09
C THR A 261 -11.94 4.74 -3.69
N GLY A 262 -12.69 3.67 -3.43
CA GLY A 262 -13.18 3.35 -2.09
C GLY A 262 -13.91 4.51 -1.42
N PHE A 263 -13.35 5.03 -0.32
CA PHE A 263 -13.94 6.10 0.49
C PHE A 263 -13.79 7.51 -0.10
N PHE A 264 -13.10 7.66 -1.24
CA PHE A 264 -12.75 8.95 -1.83
C PHE A 264 -13.62 9.25 -3.06
N PRO A 265 -14.75 9.95 -2.93
CA PRO A 265 -15.59 10.26 -4.05
C PRO A 265 -14.85 11.18 -5.05
N ALA A 266 -14.94 10.85 -6.33
CA ALA A 266 -14.22 11.55 -7.40
C ALA A 266 -14.56 13.05 -7.45
N GLU A 267 -15.78 13.43 -7.07
CA GLU A 267 -16.26 14.82 -7.03
C GLU A 267 -15.44 15.70 -6.07
N ARG A 268 -14.78 15.09 -5.09
CA ARG A 268 -13.94 15.79 -4.12
C ARG A 268 -12.51 16.01 -4.60
N LEU A 269 -12.09 15.39 -5.70
CA LEU A 269 -10.72 15.48 -6.20
C LEU A 269 -10.28 16.95 -6.40
N GLY A 270 -11.12 17.79 -7.00
CA GLY A 270 -10.80 19.19 -7.20
C GLY A 270 -10.48 19.93 -5.90
N TRP A 271 -11.33 19.75 -4.88
CA TRP A 271 -11.13 20.32 -3.56
C TRP A 271 -9.88 19.75 -2.85
N PHE A 272 -9.63 18.45 -3.00
CA PHE A 272 -8.43 17.81 -2.46
C PHE A 272 -7.16 18.40 -3.07
N LEU A 273 -7.14 18.58 -4.39
CA LEU A 273 -6.00 19.16 -5.12
C LEU A 273 -5.76 20.60 -4.71
N ASP A 274 -6.81 21.42 -4.46
CA ASP A 274 -6.63 22.79 -3.96
C ASP A 274 -5.87 22.82 -2.62
N ARG A 275 -6.21 21.91 -1.68
CA ARG A 275 -5.53 21.80 -0.40
C ARG A 275 -4.11 21.27 -0.53
N TYR A 276 -3.92 20.25 -1.36
CA TYR A 276 -2.61 19.68 -1.65
C TYR A 276 -1.66 20.74 -2.28
N GLU A 277 -2.10 21.46 -3.29
CA GLU A 277 -1.30 22.48 -3.98
C GLU A 277 -0.98 23.68 -3.08
N ALA A 278 -1.91 24.05 -2.19
CA ALA A 278 -1.68 25.11 -1.21
C ALA A 278 -0.59 24.73 -0.19
N ALA A 279 -0.47 23.45 0.15
CA ALA A 279 0.52 22.93 1.11
C ALA A 279 1.86 22.54 0.45
N PHE A 280 1.90 22.30 -0.86
CA PHE A 280 3.10 21.89 -1.59
C PHE A 280 3.48 22.92 -2.67
N ARG A 281 2.92 22.79 -3.84
CA ARG A 281 3.09 23.65 -5.01
C ARG A 281 2.05 23.28 -6.07
N PRO A 282 1.76 24.17 -7.01
CA PRO A 282 0.97 23.79 -8.18
C PRO A 282 1.60 22.62 -8.93
N VAL A 283 0.78 21.64 -9.31
CA VAL A 283 1.20 20.46 -10.05
C VAL A 283 0.39 20.32 -11.34
N ARG A 284 1.08 19.90 -12.39
CA ARG A 284 0.42 19.63 -13.66
C ARG A 284 0.20 18.13 -13.78
N LEU A 285 -0.96 17.65 -13.33
CA LEU A 285 -1.31 16.24 -13.35
C LEU A 285 -1.71 15.75 -14.74
N SER A 286 -1.39 14.49 -15.02
CA SER A 286 -1.79 13.78 -16.21
C SER A 286 -2.99 12.88 -15.91
N ALA A 287 -4.15 13.13 -16.54
CA ALA A 287 -5.31 12.29 -16.43
C ALA A 287 -5.03 10.83 -16.87
N ASP A 288 -4.11 10.63 -17.83
CA ASP A 288 -3.73 9.28 -18.26
C ASP A 288 -2.85 8.55 -17.23
N LEU A 289 -2.01 9.27 -16.46
CA LEU A 289 -1.26 8.66 -15.35
C LEU A 289 -2.18 8.33 -14.18
N LEU A 290 -3.11 9.20 -13.81
CA LEU A 290 -4.14 8.87 -12.83
C LEU A 290 -4.97 7.66 -13.27
N ALA A 291 -5.38 7.61 -14.54
CA ALA A 291 -6.07 6.46 -15.10
C ALA A 291 -5.22 5.18 -15.01
N PHE A 292 -3.92 5.25 -15.34
CA PHE A 292 -3.01 4.12 -15.21
C PHE A 292 -3.00 3.56 -13.79
N TYR A 293 -2.84 4.40 -12.77
CA TYR A 293 -2.78 3.94 -11.38
C TYR A 293 -4.13 3.43 -10.87
N LEU A 294 -5.26 4.04 -11.27
CA LEU A 294 -6.60 3.53 -10.98
C LEU A 294 -6.78 2.10 -11.53
N TYR A 295 -6.46 1.90 -12.81
CA TYR A 295 -6.54 0.58 -13.46
C TYR A 295 -5.56 -0.40 -12.83
N ARG A 296 -4.29 0.01 -12.64
CA ARG A 296 -3.26 -0.84 -12.04
C ARG A 296 -3.71 -1.37 -10.69
N ARG A 297 -4.14 -0.50 -9.77
CA ARG A 297 -4.56 -0.89 -8.42
C ARG A 297 -5.73 -1.86 -8.45
N SER A 298 -6.79 -1.54 -9.19
CA SER A 298 -7.97 -2.40 -9.27
C SER A 298 -7.65 -3.78 -9.85
N PHE A 299 -6.83 -3.85 -10.89
CA PHE A 299 -6.44 -5.13 -11.48
C PHE A 299 -5.40 -5.90 -10.66
N GLU A 300 -4.52 -5.23 -9.94
CA GLU A 300 -3.55 -5.84 -9.02
C GLU A 300 -4.29 -6.51 -7.84
N ASP A 301 -5.22 -5.81 -7.22
CA ASP A 301 -6.06 -6.32 -6.14
C ASP A 301 -6.92 -7.51 -6.64
N LEU A 302 -7.59 -7.36 -7.79
CA LEU A 302 -8.39 -8.43 -8.37
C LEU A 302 -7.54 -9.68 -8.64
N ALA A 303 -6.38 -9.51 -9.27
CA ALA A 303 -5.48 -10.62 -9.57
C ALA A 303 -4.95 -11.31 -8.30
N GLY A 304 -4.65 -10.54 -7.26
CA GLY A 304 -4.23 -11.05 -5.95
C GLY A 304 -5.31 -11.91 -5.31
N PHE A 305 -6.52 -11.38 -5.13
CA PHE A 305 -7.61 -12.10 -4.48
C PHE A 305 -8.09 -13.32 -5.30
N VAL A 306 -8.12 -13.22 -6.63
CA VAL A 306 -8.43 -14.37 -7.51
C VAL A 306 -7.38 -15.47 -7.35
N ARG A 307 -6.10 -15.12 -7.31
CA ARG A 307 -5.02 -16.09 -7.08
C ARG A 307 -5.15 -16.75 -5.71
N ASP A 308 -5.34 -15.97 -4.64
CA ASP A 308 -5.39 -16.48 -3.27
C ASP A 308 -6.59 -17.42 -3.07
N LEU A 309 -7.73 -17.15 -3.71
CA LEU A 309 -8.88 -18.07 -3.74
C LEU A 309 -8.57 -19.33 -4.56
N ALA A 310 -7.91 -19.19 -5.71
CA ALA A 310 -7.57 -20.32 -6.58
C ALA A 310 -6.54 -21.27 -5.94
N GLU A 311 -5.61 -20.72 -5.15
CA GLU A 311 -4.56 -21.46 -4.44
C GLU A 311 -4.99 -21.93 -3.04
N GLY A 312 -6.23 -21.64 -2.61
CA GLY A 312 -6.72 -21.98 -1.27
C GLY A 312 -5.96 -21.31 -0.13
N THR A 313 -5.28 -20.19 -0.41
CA THR A 313 -4.49 -19.41 0.56
C THR A 313 -5.28 -18.27 1.20
N ALA A 314 -6.58 -18.17 0.93
CA ALA A 314 -7.49 -17.14 1.43
C ALA A 314 -7.79 -17.20 2.95
N ASP A 315 -7.02 -17.95 3.73
CA ASP A 315 -7.27 -18.29 5.14
C ASP A 315 -7.45 -17.09 6.10
N ALA A 316 -6.95 -15.92 5.75
CA ALA A 316 -6.98 -14.77 6.67
C ALA A 316 -8.38 -14.15 6.82
N MET A 317 -9.21 -14.18 5.77
CA MET A 317 -10.54 -13.54 5.74
C MET A 317 -11.69 -14.54 5.53
N GLY A 318 -11.39 -15.79 5.20
CA GLY A 318 -12.38 -16.78 4.77
C GLY A 318 -12.78 -16.62 3.29
N ALA A 319 -13.04 -17.73 2.62
CA ALA A 319 -13.33 -17.76 1.19
C ALA A 319 -14.58 -16.94 0.80
N VAL A 320 -15.62 -16.95 1.65
CA VAL A 320 -16.88 -16.23 1.37
C VAL A 320 -16.69 -14.69 1.39
N GLU A 321 -15.93 -14.19 2.38
CA GLU A 321 -15.62 -12.77 2.48
C GLU A 321 -14.75 -12.32 1.28
N THR A 322 -13.74 -13.11 0.94
CA THR A 322 -12.87 -12.86 -0.21
C THR A 322 -13.64 -12.87 -1.54
N LEU A 323 -14.60 -13.79 -1.73
CA LEU A 323 -15.49 -13.77 -2.90
C LEU A 323 -16.33 -12.48 -2.97
N GLY A 324 -16.82 -11.98 -1.82
CA GLY A 324 -17.52 -10.70 -1.76
C GLY A 324 -16.64 -9.52 -2.18
N ILE A 325 -15.37 -9.52 -1.78
CA ILE A 325 -14.38 -8.51 -2.20
C ILE A 325 -14.13 -8.60 -3.71
N VAL A 326 -13.91 -9.80 -4.25
CA VAL A 326 -13.72 -10.01 -5.70
C VAL A 326 -14.93 -9.48 -6.49
N ALA A 327 -16.15 -9.75 -6.03
CA ALA A 327 -17.36 -9.23 -6.67
C ALA A 327 -17.38 -7.69 -6.69
N SER A 328 -17.09 -7.06 -5.57
CA SER A 328 -17.03 -5.60 -5.46
C SER A 328 -15.95 -4.99 -6.36
N ILE A 329 -14.76 -5.60 -6.42
CA ILE A 329 -13.67 -5.11 -7.29
C ILE A 329 -14.05 -5.26 -8.77
N ILE A 330 -14.70 -6.35 -9.17
CA ILE A 330 -15.18 -6.52 -10.55
C ILE A 330 -16.16 -5.40 -10.91
N ASP A 331 -17.14 -5.11 -10.06
CA ASP A 331 -18.10 -4.01 -10.28
C ASP A 331 -17.40 -2.65 -10.36
N ASP A 332 -16.34 -2.44 -9.61
CA ASP A 332 -15.52 -1.23 -9.65
C ASP A 332 -14.69 -1.14 -10.95
N VAL A 333 -14.07 -2.25 -11.37
CA VAL A 333 -13.31 -2.33 -12.63
C VAL A 333 -14.19 -1.97 -13.83
N LEU A 334 -15.43 -2.45 -13.85
CA LEU A 334 -16.39 -2.18 -14.94
C LEU A 334 -16.80 -0.70 -15.02
N ARG A 335 -16.60 0.07 -13.94
CA ARG A 335 -16.89 1.51 -13.89
C ARG A 335 -15.66 2.41 -14.02
N LEU A 336 -14.46 1.86 -14.21
CA LEU A 336 -13.23 2.63 -14.26
C LEU A 336 -13.20 3.70 -15.37
N GLU A 337 -13.71 3.39 -16.56
CA GLU A 337 -13.74 4.39 -17.66
C GLU A 337 -14.65 5.60 -17.31
N GLU A 338 -15.77 5.38 -16.65
CA GLU A 338 -16.64 6.46 -16.18
C GLU A 338 -15.90 7.35 -15.18
N ARG A 339 -15.19 6.75 -14.22
CA ARG A 339 -14.33 7.49 -13.26
C ARG A 339 -13.22 8.26 -13.96
N VAL A 340 -12.54 7.64 -14.93
CA VAL A 340 -11.49 8.30 -15.71
C VAL A 340 -12.02 9.50 -16.50
N LEU A 341 -13.21 9.40 -17.09
CA LEU A 341 -13.84 10.52 -17.77
C LEU A 341 -14.12 11.67 -16.81
N HIS A 342 -14.66 11.39 -15.63
CA HIS A 342 -14.92 12.39 -14.61
C HIS A 342 -13.62 13.07 -14.11
N VAL A 343 -12.57 12.29 -13.84
CA VAL A 343 -11.24 12.84 -13.50
C VAL A 343 -10.70 13.75 -14.58
N ARG A 344 -10.85 13.40 -15.86
CA ARG A 344 -10.45 14.26 -17.00
C ARG A 344 -11.21 15.59 -17.04
N GLU A 345 -12.50 15.58 -16.74
CA GLU A 345 -13.30 16.80 -16.64
C GLU A 345 -12.79 17.71 -15.53
N ILE A 346 -12.61 17.18 -14.32
CA ILE A 346 -12.08 17.95 -13.19
C ILE A 346 -10.70 18.57 -13.51
N LEU A 347 -9.79 17.79 -14.09
CA LEU A 347 -8.45 18.31 -14.43
C LEU A 347 -8.47 19.33 -15.56
N ARG A 348 -9.37 19.21 -16.54
CA ARG A 348 -9.54 20.19 -17.62
C ARG A 348 -10.03 21.53 -17.07
N ASP A 349 -10.97 21.50 -16.12
CA ASP A 349 -11.55 22.71 -15.53
C ASP A 349 -10.56 23.44 -14.61
N ARG A 350 -9.45 22.78 -14.23
CA ARG A 350 -8.34 23.34 -13.43
C ARG A 350 -7.16 23.84 -14.29
N ALA A 351 -7.07 23.47 -15.57
CA ALA A 351 -5.95 23.82 -16.47
C ALA A 351 -6.12 25.19 -17.10
#